data_84f57728f751eee0ba9b4338ff4d2d59
#
_entry.id   84f57728f751eee0ba9b4338ff4d2d59
#
_cell.length_a   1.000
_cell.length_b   1.000
_cell.length_c   1.000
_cell.angle_alpha   90.00
_cell.angle_beta   90.00
_cell.angle_gamma   90.00
#
_symmetry.space_group_name_H-M   'P 1'
#
loop_
_entity.id
_entity.type
_entity.pdbx_description
1 polymer ?
#
loop_
_entity_poly.entity_id
_entity_poly.type
_entity_poly.pdbx_seq_one_letter_code
_entity_poly.pdbx_strand_id
1 'polypeptide(L)'
;MALSILNQFYLSCNAMAVVELYTDGASSGNPGPGGYGAILKFGQHEKELSGGYRRTTNNRMELMAVIKGLEALTKSGLDVVVTSDSKYVVDAIDKGWLFGWEKKGFKDKKNPDLWRRLLVLLRKHHVKFKWVRGHNEHPMNERCDELAVAASKVYNLPEDTGYGE
;
A
#
# COMPACT_ATOMS: atom_id res chain seq x y z
N MET A 1 -18.95 2.03 11.81
CA MET A 1 -19.39 2.91 10.71
C MET A 1 -18.76 2.60 9.35
N ALA A 2 -17.50 2.24 9.25
CA ALA A 2 -16.89 1.83 7.96
C ALA A 2 -17.48 0.54 7.36
N LEU A 3 -17.98 -0.38 8.19
CA LEU A 3 -18.62 -1.63 7.78
C LEU A 3 -19.95 -1.42 7.03
N SER A 4 -20.66 -0.34 7.31
CA SER A 4 -21.99 -0.11 6.74
C SER A 4 -21.91 0.42 5.30
N ILE A 5 -20.86 1.15 4.98
CA ILE A 5 -20.71 1.80 3.67
C ILE A 5 -20.37 0.78 2.59
N LEU A 6 -19.40 -0.10 2.87
CA LEU A 6 -19.07 -1.20 1.95
C LEU A 6 -20.21 -2.22 1.80
N ASN A 7 -20.99 -2.46 2.85
CA ASN A 7 -22.14 -3.37 2.78
C ASN A 7 -23.30 -2.81 1.96
N GLN A 8 -23.56 -1.51 2.02
CA GLN A 8 -24.64 -0.91 1.24
C GLN A 8 -24.35 -0.93 -0.27
N PHE A 9 -23.09 -0.81 -0.66
CA PHE A 9 -22.69 -0.83 -2.06
C PHE A 9 -22.76 -2.24 -2.68
N TYR A 10 -22.49 -3.27 -1.90
CA TYR A 10 -22.54 -4.65 -2.40
C TYR A 10 -23.96 -5.09 -2.78
N LEU A 11 -24.97 -4.45 -2.19
CA LEU A 11 -26.37 -4.78 -2.44
C LEU A 11 -27.00 -3.99 -3.60
N SER A 12 -26.37 -2.89 -4.04
CA SER A 12 -26.98 -1.98 -5.02
C SER A 12 -26.33 -1.93 -6.38
N CYS A 13 -25.13 -2.50 -6.56
CA CYS A 13 -24.43 -2.46 -7.84
C CYS A 13 -23.88 -3.81 -8.24
N ASN A 14 -24.30 -4.28 -9.39
CA ASN A 14 -23.78 -5.43 -10.10
C ASN A 14 -22.25 -5.48 -10.12
N ALA A 15 -21.76 -6.66 -9.92
CA ALA A 15 -20.50 -7.40 -10.23
C ALA A 15 -19.29 -6.66 -10.85
N MET A 16 -19.29 -5.35 -11.02
CA MET A 16 -18.25 -4.58 -11.71
C MET A 16 -17.61 -3.46 -10.87
N ALA A 17 -17.87 -3.40 -9.57
CA ALA A 17 -17.32 -2.35 -8.72
C ALA A 17 -15.88 -2.69 -8.33
N VAL A 18 -14.95 -1.89 -8.82
CA VAL A 18 -13.51 -2.01 -8.54
C VAL A 18 -13.13 -1.04 -7.42
N VAL A 19 -12.39 -1.54 -6.44
CA VAL A 19 -11.76 -0.69 -5.44
C VAL A 19 -10.49 -0.10 -6.02
N GLU A 20 -10.35 1.21 -5.97
CA GLU A 20 -9.11 1.90 -6.34
C GLU A 20 -8.31 2.17 -5.08
N LEU A 21 -7.05 1.80 -5.09
CA LEU A 21 -6.11 2.05 -4.00
C LEU A 21 -4.92 2.84 -4.54
N TYR A 22 -4.77 4.06 -4.05
CA TYR A 22 -3.63 4.92 -4.36
C TYR A 22 -2.67 4.90 -3.18
N THR A 23 -1.37 4.81 -3.45
CA THR A 23 -0.37 4.62 -2.40
C THR A 23 0.88 5.44 -2.66
N ASP A 24 1.52 5.88 -1.58
CA ASP A 24 2.86 6.47 -1.63
C ASP A 24 3.58 6.25 -0.31
N GLY A 25 4.90 6.30 -0.36
CA GLY A 25 5.78 6.21 0.80
C GLY A 25 6.89 7.24 0.72
N ALA A 26 7.32 7.71 1.88
CA ALA A 26 8.38 8.71 1.97
C ALA A 26 9.26 8.43 3.19
N SER A 27 10.53 8.77 3.10
CA SER A 27 11.42 8.78 4.24
C SER A 27 12.37 9.98 4.18
N SER A 28 12.66 10.54 5.34
CA SER A 28 13.65 11.61 5.49
C SER A 28 14.98 10.96 5.86
N GLY A 29 15.82 10.75 4.85
CA GLY A 29 16.96 9.84 4.97
C GLY A 29 16.55 8.39 4.68
N ASN A 30 17.50 7.56 4.32
CA ASN A 30 17.22 6.17 3.94
C ASN A 30 18.32 5.26 4.53
N PRO A 31 18.21 4.85 5.82
CA PRO A 31 17.04 4.95 6.69
C PRO A 31 16.86 6.30 7.41
N GLY A 32 15.65 6.53 7.89
CA GLY A 32 15.27 7.71 8.65
C GLY A 32 13.79 7.67 9.02
N PRO A 33 13.24 8.75 9.59
CA PRO A 33 11.82 8.86 9.81
C PRO A 33 11.07 8.77 8.50
N GLY A 34 10.06 7.93 8.45
CA GLY A 34 9.29 7.72 7.23
C GLY A 34 7.80 7.59 7.49
N GLY A 35 7.03 7.71 6.43
CA GLY A 35 5.58 7.58 6.48
C GLY A 35 5.02 6.97 5.22
N TYR A 36 3.82 6.47 5.33
CA TYR A 36 3.03 5.98 4.21
C TYR A 36 1.71 6.75 4.13
N GLY A 37 1.20 6.87 2.92
CA GLY A 37 -0.11 7.41 2.63
C GLY A 37 -0.84 6.51 1.67
N ALA A 38 -2.13 6.29 1.91
CA ALA A 38 -2.98 5.50 1.05
C ALA A 38 -4.37 6.10 0.98
N ILE A 39 -4.99 6.01 -0.19
CA ILE A 39 -6.38 6.43 -0.39
C ILE A 39 -7.14 5.28 -1.02
N LEU A 40 -8.16 4.81 -0.32
CA LEU A 40 -9.13 3.85 -0.84
C LEU A 40 -10.29 4.62 -1.45
N LYS A 41 -10.61 4.29 -2.70
CA LYS A 41 -11.74 4.89 -3.39
C LYS A 41 -12.66 3.79 -3.91
N PHE A 42 -13.94 3.92 -3.58
CA PHE A 42 -14.98 3.03 -4.04
C PHE A 42 -16.22 3.86 -4.41
N GLY A 43 -16.50 3.97 -5.69
CA GLY A 43 -17.52 4.89 -6.17
C GLY A 43 -17.20 6.34 -5.78
N GLN A 44 -18.08 6.97 -5.02
CA GLN A 44 -17.89 8.33 -4.50
C GLN A 44 -17.31 8.37 -3.07
N HIS A 45 -17.06 7.22 -2.48
CA HIS A 45 -16.50 7.12 -1.13
C HIS A 45 -14.98 7.06 -1.18
N GLU A 46 -14.36 7.85 -0.32
CA GLU A 46 -12.91 7.88 -0.17
C GLU A 46 -12.53 7.72 1.30
N LYS A 47 -11.46 6.97 1.55
CA LYS A 47 -10.88 6.83 2.87
C LYS A 47 -9.38 7.04 2.78
N GLU A 48 -8.87 7.98 3.55
CA GLU A 48 -7.45 8.23 3.69
C GLU A 48 -6.86 7.44 4.85
N LEU A 49 -5.69 6.86 4.62
CA LEU A 49 -4.91 6.14 5.62
C LEU A 49 -3.49 6.69 5.62
N SER A 50 -2.91 6.83 6.79
CA SER A 50 -1.51 7.24 6.91
C SER A 50 -0.93 6.76 8.23
N GLY A 51 0.40 6.68 8.26
CA GLY A 51 1.13 6.35 9.48
C GLY A 51 2.61 6.50 9.21
N GLY A 52 3.41 6.50 10.27
CA GLY A 52 4.84 6.67 10.14
C GLY A 52 5.61 5.88 11.18
N TYR A 53 6.93 5.82 10.97
CA TYR A 53 7.88 5.12 11.83
C TYR A 53 9.13 5.98 11.98
N ARG A 54 9.75 5.92 13.17
CA ARG A 54 10.90 6.78 13.49
C ARG A 54 12.17 6.42 12.72
N ARG A 55 12.30 5.16 12.28
CA ARG A 55 13.43 4.70 11.48
C ARG A 55 12.98 3.60 10.53
N THR A 56 12.97 3.91 9.26
CA THR A 56 12.52 3.01 8.18
C THR A 56 13.17 3.41 6.86
N THR A 57 12.74 2.83 5.76
CA THR A 57 13.23 3.15 4.42
C THR A 57 12.08 3.53 3.49
N ASN A 58 12.43 4.21 2.41
CA ASN A 58 11.45 4.57 1.38
C ASN A 58 10.74 3.32 0.83
N ASN A 59 11.49 2.27 0.49
CA ASN A 59 10.91 1.05 -0.05
C ASN A 59 9.96 0.34 0.94
N ARG A 60 10.30 0.34 2.23
CA ARG A 60 9.39 -0.20 3.25
C ARG A 60 8.10 0.58 3.32
N MET A 61 8.17 1.90 3.23
CA MET A 61 6.98 2.76 3.28
C MET A 61 6.11 2.61 2.03
N GLU A 62 6.71 2.41 0.87
CA GLU A 62 5.98 2.08 -0.36
C GLU A 62 5.20 0.77 -0.23
N LEU A 63 5.84 -0.27 0.31
CA LEU A 63 5.18 -1.54 0.62
C LEU A 63 4.09 -1.38 1.67
N MET A 64 4.39 -0.66 2.75
CA MET A 64 3.47 -0.46 3.86
C MET A 64 2.19 0.24 3.42
N ALA A 65 2.29 1.21 2.52
CA ALA A 65 1.12 1.90 1.97
C ALA A 65 0.16 0.92 1.29
N VAL A 66 0.67 0.02 0.47
CA VAL A 66 -0.14 -1.02 -0.20
C VAL A 66 -0.74 -1.98 0.82
N ILE A 67 0.08 -2.46 1.74
CA ILE A 67 -0.35 -3.40 2.79
C ILE A 67 -1.48 -2.80 3.63
N LYS A 68 -1.30 -1.59 4.14
CA LYS A 68 -2.30 -0.93 4.99
C LYS A 68 -3.59 -0.65 4.24
N GLY A 69 -3.50 -0.28 2.96
CA GLY A 69 -4.66 -0.10 2.11
C GLY A 69 -5.45 -1.39 1.93
N LEU A 70 -4.78 -2.50 1.60
CA LEU A 70 -5.43 -3.79 1.42
C LEU A 70 -5.96 -4.36 2.74
N GLU A 71 -5.24 -4.19 3.85
CA GLU A 71 -5.69 -4.63 5.17
C GLU A 71 -6.94 -3.90 5.67
N ALA A 72 -7.17 -2.69 5.19
CA ALA A 72 -8.37 -1.92 5.54
C ALA A 72 -9.65 -2.46 4.88
N LEU A 73 -9.51 -3.34 3.89
CA LEU A 73 -10.65 -3.99 3.24
C LEU A 73 -11.21 -5.09 4.15
N THR A 74 -12.52 -5.03 4.41
CA THR A 74 -13.17 -5.93 5.37
C THR A 74 -13.72 -7.20 4.74
N LYS A 75 -13.80 -7.26 3.41
CA LYS A 75 -14.29 -8.43 2.66
C LYS A 75 -13.16 -9.06 1.86
N SER A 76 -13.29 -10.36 1.58
CA SER A 76 -12.39 -11.10 0.69
C SER A 76 -12.90 -11.08 -0.75
N GLY A 77 -12.03 -11.40 -1.68
CA GLY A 77 -12.40 -11.61 -3.09
C GLY A 77 -12.78 -10.33 -3.83
N LEU A 78 -12.27 -9.18 -3.39
CA LEU A 78 -12.54 -7.90 -4.05
C LEU A 78 -11.59 -7.70 -5.23
N ASP A 79 -12.09 -7.02 -6.25
CA ASP A 79 -11.27 -6.52 -7.36
C ASP A 79 -10.66 -5.19 -6.95
N VAL A 80 -9.34 -5.11 -6.92
CA VAL A 80 -8.60 -3.92 -6.49
C VAL A 80 -7.59 -3.52 -7.55
N VAL A 81 -7.55 -2.25 -7.89
CA VAL A 81 -6.47 -1.66 -8.70
C VAL A 81 -5.62 -0.76 -7.80
N VAL A 82 -4.37 -1.14 -7.65
CA VAL A 82 -3.38 -0.36 -6.90
C VAL A 82 -2.60 0.53 -7.86
N THR A 83 -2.64 1.83 -7.64
CA THR A 83 -1.85 2.81 -8.38
C THR A 83 -0.69 3.28 -7.51
N SER A 84 0.52 3.05 -7.98
CA SER A 84 1.77 3.37 -7.26
C SER A 84 2.82 3.93 -8.22
N ASP A 85 3.66 4.81 -7.74
CA ASP A 85 4.82 5.30 -8.47
C ASP A 85 6.10 4.49 -8.17
N SER A 86 6.01 3.52 -7.27
CA SER A 86 7.14 2.68 -6.88
C SER A 86 7.33 1.51 -7.84
N LYS A 87 8.36 1.61 -8.69
CA LYS A 87 8.78 0.46 -9.50
C LYS A 87 9.23 -0.72 -8.68
N TYR A 88 9.82 -0.46 -7.52
CA TYR A 88 10.22 -1.51 -6.58
C TYR A 88 9.05 -2.44 -6.22
N VAL A 89 7.89 -1.88 -5.96
CA VAL A 89 6.69 -2.66 -5.64
C VAL A 89 6.03 -3.23 -6.90
N VAL A 90 5.75 -2.38 -7.87
CA VAL A 90 4.99 -2.76 -9.07
C VAL A 90 5.71 -3.83 -9.89
N ASP A 91 6.99 -3.65 -10.15
CA ASP A 91 7.78 -4.60 -10.96
C ASP A 91 7.92 -5.97 -10.29
N ALA A 92 8.05 -6.01 -8.97
CA ALA A 92 8.15 -7.27 -8.24
C ALA A 92 6.92 -8.16 -8.45
N ILE A 93 5.77 -7.54 -8.63
CA ILE A 93 4.49 -8.25 -8.84
C ILE A 93 4.24 -8.48 -10.32
N ASP A 94 4.31 -7.43 -11.14
CA ASP A 94 3.99 -7.51 -12.57
C ASP A 94 4.95 -8.41 -13.35
N LYS A 95 6.23 -8.43 -12.97
CA LYS A 95 7.24 -9.30 -13.60
C LYS A 95 7.31 -10.69 -12.95
N GLY A 96 6.47 -10.94 -11.94
CA GLY A 96 6.40 -12.24 -11.27
C GLY A 96 7.58 -12.55 -10.34
N TRP A 97 8.47 -11.60 -10.09
CA TRP A 97 9.66 -11.82 -9.27
C TRP A 97 9.33 -12.24 -7.84
N LEU A 98 8.28 -11.65 -7.27
CA LEU A 98 7.86 -11.91 -5.90
C LEU A 98 7.58 -13.40 -5.64
N PHE A 99 6.94 -14.08 -6.58
CA PHE A 99 6.62 -15.50 -6.45
C PHE A 99 7.88 -16.37 -6.52
N GLY A 100 8.86 -15.96 -7.31
CA GLY A 100 10.17 -16.61 -7.35
C GLY A 100 10.95 -16.42 -6.04
N TRP A 101 10.90 -15.24 -5.47
CA TRP A 101 11.52 -14.95 -4.18
C TRP A 101 10.91 -15.77 -3.04
N GLU A 102 9.59 -15.91 -3.06
CA GLU A 102 8.89 -16.75 -2.08
C GLU A 102 9.35 -18.20 -2.13
N LYS A 103 9.47 -18.77 -3.32
CA LYS A 103 9.94 -20.14 -3.52
C LYS A 103 11.35 -20.36 -2.95
N LYS A 104 12.17 -19.32 -2.95
CA LYS A 104 13.55 -19.35 -2.42
C LYS A 104 13.63 -18.90 -0.98
N GLY A 105 12.49 -18.72 -0.28
CA GLY A 105 12.44 -18.26 1.10
C GLY A 105 12.96 -16.85 1.30
N PHE A 106 12.89 -16.00 0.28
CA PHE A 106 13.40 -14.62 0.28
C PHE A 106 14.90 -14.51 0.54
N LYS A 107 15.65 -15.54 0.19
CA LYS A 107 17.10 -15.55 0.32
C LYS A 107 17.72 -14.35 -0.41
N ASP A 108 18.56 -13.59 0.29
CA ASP A 108 19.25 -12.39 -0.21
C ASP A 108 18.29 -11.28 -0.67
N LYS A 109 17.04 -11.28 -0.18
CA LYS A 109 16.05 -10.22 -0.47
C LYS A 109 15.77 -9.40 0.78
N LYS A 110 15.64 -8.09 0.57
CA LYS A 110 15.27 -7.14 1.63
C LYS A 110 13.76 -7.17 1.86
N ASN A 111 13.36 -6.81 3.07
CA ASN A 111 11.96 -6.63 3.46
C ASN A 111 11.11 -7.90 3.36
N PRO A 112 11.63 -9.07 3.72
CA PRO A 112 10.88 -10.32 3.60
C PRO A 112 9.60 -10.31 4.46
N ASP A 113 9.61 -9.67 5.61
CA ASP A 113 8.47 -9.50 6.49
C ASP A 113 7.28 -8.83 5.77
N LEU A 114 7.55 -7.73 5.09
CA LEU A 114 6.52 -6.98 4.35
C LEU A 114 6.06 -7.71 3.09
N TRP A 115 6.98 -8.34 2.36
CA TRP A 115 6.62 -9.11 1.18
C TRP A 115 5.73 -10.31 1.52
N ARG A 116 6.02 -11.02 2.62
CA ARG A 116 5.16 -12.12 3.08
C ARG A 116 3.78 -11.62 3.48
N ARG A 117 3.71 -10.50 4.17
CA ARG A 117 2.44 -9.88 4.56
C ARG A 117 1.61 -9.45 3.34
N LEU A 118 2.27 -8.88 2.33
CA LEU A 118 1.62 -8.51 1.07
C LEU A 118 1.09 -9.73 0.33
N LEU A 119 1.85 -10.82 0.26
CA LEU A 119 1.43 -12.06 -0.42
C LEU A 119 0.12 -12.61 0.15
N VAL A 120 -0.07 -12.58 1.45
CA VAL A 120 -1.33 -13.00 2.08
C VAL A 120 -2.50 -12.19 1.52
N LEU A 121 -2.32 -10.89 1.38
CA LEU A 121 -3.34 -9.98 0.87
C LEU A 121 -3.60 -10.17 -0.63
N LEU A 122 -2.55 -10.40 -1.42
CA LEU A 122 -2.68 -10.66 -2.85
C LEU A 122 -3.44 -11.94 -3.14
N ARG A 123 -3.37 -12.93 -2.26
CA ARG A 123 -4.12 -14.19 -2.35
C ARG A 123 -5.56 -14.07 -1.88
N LYS A 124 -5.85 -13.01 -1.14
CA LYS A 124 -7.18 -12.76 -0.59
C LYS A 124 -8.10 -12.00 -1.55
N HIS A 125 -7.51 -11.25 -2.48
CA HIS A 125 -8.21 -10.38 -3.43
C HIS A 125 -7.68 -10.57 -4.85
N HIS A 126 -8.39 -10.04 -5.83
CA HIS A 126 -7.92 -9.94 -7.23
C HIS A 126 -7.28 -8.55 -7.40
N VAL A 127 -5.97 -8.49 -7.25
CA VAL A 127 -5.24 -7.21 -7.22
C VAL A 127 -4.46 -7.01 -8.50
N LYS A 128 -4.68 -5.87 -9.16
CA LYS A 128 -3.89 -5.42 -10.30
C LYS A 128 -3.10 -4.18 -9.90
N PHE A 129 -1.88 -4.06 -10.40
CA PHE A 129 -1.02 -2.93 -10.14
C PHE A 129 -0.89 -2.07 -11.38
N LYS A 130 -0.97 -0.76 -11.19
CA LYS A 130 -0.75 0.24 -12.21
C LYS A 130 0.36 1.17 -11.78
N TRP A 131 1.45 1.19 -12.54
CA TRP A 131 2.52 2.13 -12.30
C TRP A 131 2.17 3.49 -12.89
N VAL A 132 2.43 4.56 -12.12
CA VAL A 132 2.35 5.94 -12.58
C VAL A 132 3.68 6.62 -12.30
N ARG A 133 4.03 7.59 -13.12
CA ARG A 133 5.24 8.38 -12.90
C ARG A 133 5.02 9.31 -11.71
N GLY A 134 5.97 9.29 -10.75
CA GLY A 134 5.91 10.16 -9.58
C GLY A 134 5.98 11.64 -9.97
N HIS A 135 5.29 12.49 -9.21
CA HIS A 135 5.22 13.95 -9.40
C HIS A 135 4.71 14.38 -10.79
N ASN A 136 3.83 13.57 -11.38
CA ASN A 136 3.30 13.84 -12.73
C ASN A 136 1.81 14.20 -12.69
N GLU A 137 1.47 15.21 -11.90
CA GLU A 137 0.15 15.84 -11.86
C GLU A 137 -1.03 14.87 -11.64
N HIS A 138 -0.78 13.76 -10.94
CA HIS A 138 -1.84 12.83 -10.58
C HIS A 138 -2.36 13.20 -9.18
N PRO A 139 -3.56 13.80 -9.05
CA PRO A 139 -4.04 14.38 -7.77
C PRO A 139 -4.06 13.39 -6.61
N MET A 140 -4.46 12.14 -6.86
CA MET A 140 -4.53 11.12 -5.81
C MET A 140 -3.13 10.70 -5.36
N ASN A 141 -2.19 10.58 -6.28
CA ASN A 141 -0.79 10.26 -5.96
C ASN A 141 -0.15 11.40 -5.16
N GLU A 142 -0.38 12.65 -5.55
CA GLU A 142 0.10 13.82 -4.82
C GLU A 142 -0.47 13.88 -3.40
N ARG A 143 -1.75 13.55 -3.24
CA ARG A 143 -2.37 13.49 -1.91
C ARG A 143 -1.76 12.39 -1.04
N CYS A 144 -1.46 11.24 -1.60
CA CYS A 144 -0.76 10.17 -0.89
C CYS A 144 0.64 10.60 -0.45
N ASP A 145 1.36 11.34 -1.29
CA ASP A 145 2.66 11.91 -0.93
C ASP A 145 2.53 12.88 0.26
N GLU A 146 1.56 13.80 0.21
CA GLU A 146 1.30 14.71 1.32
C GLU A 146 1.01 13.97 2.63
N LEU A 147 0.19 12.93 2.57
CA LEU A 147 -0.13 12.09 3.74
C LEU A 147 1.12 11.41 4.28
N ALA A 148 1.95 10.84 3.40
CA ALA A 148 3.16 10.13 3.77
C ALA A 148 4.18 11.07 4.42
N VAL A 149 4.42 12.23 3.81
CA VAL A 149 5.35 13.24 4.34
C VAL A 149 4.88 13.77 5.69
N ALA A 150 3.60 14.12 5.80
CA ALA A 150 3.04 14.60 7.07
C ALA A 150 3.16 13.56 8.18
N ALA A 151 2.89 12.28 7.87
CA ALA A 151 3.00 11.18 8.82
C ALA A 151 4.45 11.00 9.30
N SER A 152 5.44 11.18 8.42
CA SER A 152 6.86 11.06 8.75
C SER A 152 7.36 12.13 9.75
N LYS A 153 6.64 13.22 9.89
CA LYS A 153 7.00 14.38 10.74
C LYS A 153 6.29 14.40 12.08
N VAL A 154 5.44 13.43 12.35
CA VAL A 154 4.72 13.32 13.63
C VAL A 154 5.72 13.11 14.78
N TYR A 155 5.46 13.75 15.91
CA TYR A 155 6.25 13.57 17.11
C TYR A 155 6.01 12.17 17.71
N ASN A 156 7.07 11.55 18.22
CA ASN A 156 7.01 10.28 18.93
C ASN A 156 6.48 9.11 18.05
N LEU A 157 7.06 8.96 16.86
CA LEU A 157 6.72 7.87 15.95
C LEU A 157 7.07 6.49 16.55
N PRO A 158 6.26 5.46 16.26
CA PRO A 158 6.57 4.10 16.66
C PRO A 158 7.79 3.56 15.91
N GLU A 159 8.30 2.46 16.42
CA GLU A 159 9.37 1.72 15.79
C GLU A 159 8.84 0.85 14.64
N ASP A 160 9.58 0.77 13.54
CA ASP A 160 9.35 -0.21 12.48
C ASP A 160 10.02 -1.53 12.90
N THR A 161 9.26 -2.39 13.55
CA THR A 161 9.77 -3.58 14.24
C THR A 161 10.42 -4.62 13.33
N GLY A 162 10.02 -4.66 12.06
CA GLY A 162 10.61 -5.59 11.09
C GLY A 162 11.82 -5.04 10.35
N TYR A 163 12.17 -3.78 10.59
CA TYR A 163 13.32 -3.17 9.93
C TYR A 163 14.63 -3.54 10.62
N GLY A 164 15.57 -4.08 9.85
CA GLY A 164 16.89 -4.47 10.34
C GLY A 164 17.03 -5.95 10.69
N GLU A 165 16.00 -6.76 10.50
CA GLU A 165 16.07 -8.23 10.62
C GLU A 165 16.51 -8.90 9.33
#